data_800147213ad680e6207d4db025dcb8b6
#
_entry.id   800147213ad680e6207d4db025dcb8b6
#
_cell.length_a   1.000
_cell.length_b   1.000
_cell.length_c   1.000
_cell.angle_alpha   90.00
_cell.angle_beta   90.00
_cell.angle_gamma   90.00
#
_symmetry.space_group_name_H-M   'P 1'
#
loop_
_entity.id
_entity.type
_entity.pdbx_description
1 polymer ?
#
loop_
_entity_poly.entity_id
_entity_poly.type
_entity_poly.pdbx_seq_one_letter_code
_entity_poly.pdbx_strand_id
1 'polypeptide(L)'
;MKLVKKTLAIFIFFIFSCQSNNSEELLFSVPTLNIKLGENIQFDLSNYFHSDKVNLYEIDNHSSISLEGSSLTIDGTSIDIGLSQYKLNANGQEITILINCEKLAKHTFTLKNSHAKKVYVMGAFNDWSHMALPMHKEGDNFSKTVFLDPKKHEYKFIIDGVEEIDPGNPNFISNNIGGWNSILDLTHLIEAEAGQLIKDKIN
;
A
#
# COMPACT_ATOMS: atom_id res chain seq x y z
N MET A 1 1.66 -4.14 19.32
CA MET A 1 1.94 -3.89 17.91
C MET A 1 2.05 -5.25 17.22
N LYS A 2 1.09 -5.63 16.36
CA LYS A 2 1.12 -6.93 15.67
C LYS A 2 1.91 -6.79 14.38
N LEU A 3 3.01 -7.52 14.26
CA LEU A 3 3.80 -7.64 13.02
C LEU A 3 2.98 -8.41 11.98
N VAL A 4 2.65 -7.79 10.88
CA VAL A 4 1.97 -8.44 9.76
C VAL A 4 3.04 -8.98 8.80
N LYS A 5 3.21 -10.31 8.77
CA LYS A 5 4.01 -10.97 7.73
C LYS A 5 3.19 -11.00 6.44
N LYS A 6 3.53 -10.17 5.46
CA LYS A 6 2.94 -10.23 4.11
C LYS A 6 3.78 -11.14 3.21
N THR A 7 3.13 -12.12 2.61
CA THR A 7 3.70 -12.94 1.52
C THR A 7 3.57 -12.14 0.23
N LEU A 8 4.70 -11.74 -0.34
CA LEU A 8 4.77 -10.94 -1.57
C LEU A 8 4.84 -11.87 -2.78
N ALA A 9 3.99 -11.65 -3.79
CA ALA A 9 4.04 -12.34 -5.08
C ALA A 9 5.20 -11.80 -5.92
N ILE A 10 6.05 -12.69 -6.41
CA ILE A 10 7.32 -12.40 -7.09
C ILE A 10 7.08 -12.37 -8.61
N PHE A 11 7.39 -11.23 -9.25
CA PHE A 11 7.62 -11.16 -10.70
C PHE A 11 9.13 -11.19 -10.97
N ILE A 12 9.58 -12.20 -11.70
CA ILE A 12 10.99 -12.44 -12.01
C ILE A 12 11.30 -11.83 -13.38
N PHE A 13 12.23 -10.86 -13.43
CA PHE A 13 12.91 -10.45 -14.66
C PHE A 13 14.34 -10.99 -14.66
N PHE A 14 14.66 -11.82 -15.64
CA PHE A 14 16.02 -12.31 -15.87
C PHE A 14 16.84 -11.29 -16.69
N ILE A 15 17.95 -10.84 -16.15
CA ILE A 15 19.02 -10.23 -16.94
C ILE A 15 20.28 -11.07 -16.76
N PHE A 16 20.69 -11.77 -17.83
CA PHE A 16 21.97 -12.47 -17.88
C PHE A 16 23.09 -11.49 -18.24
N SER A 17 24.08 -11.37 -17.37
CA SER A 17 25.40 -10.83 -17.71
C SER A 17 26.45 -11.76 -17.13
N CYS A 18 27.21 -12.40 -18.02
CA CYS A 18 28.28 -13.33 -17.70
C CYS A 18 29.62 -12.57 -17.59
N GLN A 19 30.21 -12.53 -16.38
CA GLN A 19 31.67 -12.37 -16.21
C GLN A 19 32.10 -13.02 -14.90
N SER A 20 33.03 -13.97 -15.03
CA SER A 20 33.66 -14.75 -13.97
C SER A 20 34.63 -13.91 -13.15
N ASN A 21 34.37 -13.78 -11.86
CA ASN A 21 35.37 -13.71 -10.78
C ASN A 21 34.61 -13.85 -9.46
N ASN A 22 35.04 -14.68 -8.55
CA ASN A 22 34.53 -15.09 -7.25
C ASN A 22 33.79 -13.99 -6.43
N SER A 23 32.76 -13.37 -6.99
CA SER A 23 31.79 -12.51 -6.32
C SER A 23 30.60 -13.40 -5.97
N GLU A 24 30.28 -13.53 -4.71
CA GLU A 24 29.03 -14.16 -4.26
C GLU A 24 27.88 -13.43 -4.96
N GLU A 25 27.28 -14.13 -5.92
CA GLU A 25 26.34 -13.57 -6.87
C GLU A 25 25.00 -13.34 -6.17
N LEU A 26 24.37 -12.19 -6.44
CA LEU A 26 22.97 -11.98 -6.09
C LEU A 26 22.15 -13.10 -6.73
N LEU A 27 21.46 -13.89 -5.93
CA LEU A 27 20.56 -14.95 -6.40
C LEU A 27 19.43 -14.40 -7.26
N PHE A 28 18.88 -13.25 -6.81
CA PHE A 28 17.72 -12.59 -7.42
C PHE A 28 17.84 -11.08 -7.21
N SER A 29 17.26 -10.29 -8.12
CA SER A 29 17.08 -8.86 -7.87
C SER A 29 16.12 -8.67 -6.68
N VAL A 30 16.47 -7.77 -5.75
CA VAL A 30 15.55 -7.37 -4.69
C VAL A 30 14.34 -6.69 -5.35
N PRO A 31 13.11 -7.16 -5.07
CA PRO A 31 11.92 -6.54 -5.65
C PRO A 31 11.73 -5.12 -5.11
N THR A 32 10.97 -4.29 -5.84
CA THR A 32 10.53 -3.00 -5.31
C THR A 32 9.70 -3.21 -4.05
N LEU A 33 10.10 -2.59 -2.96
CA LEU A 33 9.38 -2.65 -1.68
C LEU A 33 8.27 -1.62 -1.69
N ASN A 34 7.01 -2.08 -1.78
CA ASN A 34 5.85 -1.21 -1.70
C ASN A 34 5.39 -1.10 -0.26
N ILE A 35 5.37 0.11 0.27
CA ILE A 35 4.94 0.43 1.64
C ILE A 35 3.84 1.48 1.60
N LYS A 36 3.06 1.57 2.67
CA LYS A 36 2.07 2.63 2.85
C LYS A 36 2.58 3.62 3.89
N LEU A 37 2.35 4.89 3.64
CA LEU A 37 2.73 5.96 4.58
C LEU A 37 2.17 5.65 5.98
N GLY A 38 3.05 5.67 6.98
CA GLY A 38 2.73 5.29 8.36
C GLY A 38 2.85 3.79 8.67
N GLU A 39 3.18 2.95 7.70
CA GLU A 39 3.40 1.51 7.89
C GLU A 39 4.90 1.23 8.07
N ASN A 40 5.30 0.66 9.21
CA ASN A 40 6.67 0.20 9.42
C ASN A 40 6.80 -1.23 8.91
N ILE A 41 7.80 -1.48 8.07
CA ILE A 41 8.10 -2.81 7.55
C ILE A 41 9.51 -3.25 7.94
N GLN A 42 9.67 -4.56 8.07
CA GLN A 42 10.95 -5.23 8.21
C GLN A 42 11.09 -6.25 7.09
N PHE A 43 12.20 -6.18 6.35
CA PHE A 43 12.46 -7.01 5.18
C PHE A 43 13.81 -7.72 5.34
N ASP A 44 13.79 -9.05 5.19
CA ASP A 44 15.00 -9.86 5.31
C ASP A 44 15.67 -10.01 3.95
N LEU A 45 16.85 -9.43 3.82
CA LEU A 45 17.67 -9.47 2.62
C LEU A 45 18.42 -10.79 2.44
N SER A 46 18.56 -11.63 3.48
CA SER A 46 19.35 -12.88 3.41
C SER A 46 18.85 -13.83 2.32
N ASN A 47 17.55 -13.79 2.01
CA ASN A 47 16.93 -14.63 0.98
C ASN A 47 17.37 -14.30 -0.47
N TYR A 48 18.08 -13.19 -0.66
CA TYR A 48 18.51 -12.71 -1.99
C TYR A 48 19.98 -12.95 -2.28
N PHE A 49 20.71 -13.59 -1.37
CA PHE A 49 22.12 -13.88 -1.50
C PHE A 49 22.40 -15.38 -1.38
N HIS A 50 23.48 -15.84 -2.03
CA HIS A 50 23.90 -17.26 -2.00
C HIS A 50 24.51 -17.70 -0.67
N SER A 51 24.87 -16.77 0.20
CA SER A 51 25.62 -17.05 1.42
C SER A 51 25.02 -16.34 2.62
N ASP A 52 24.91 -17.08 3.73
CA ASP A 52 24.52 -16.53 5.04
C ASP A 52 25.58 -15.55 5.62
N LYS A 53 26.73 -15.40 4.94
CA LYS A 53 27.86 -14.59 5.37
C LYS A 53 28.04 -13.32 4.53
N VAL A 54 26.98 -12.80 3.95
CA VAL A 54 27.06 -11.53 3.23
C VAL A 54 27.20 -10.40 4.23
N ASN A 55 28.27 -9.61 4.10
CA ASN A 55 28.46 -8.38 4.86
C ASN A 55 27.67 -7.27 4.17
N LEU A 56 26.57 -6.88 4.75
CA LEU A 56 25.73 -5.77 4.29
C LEU A 56 26.06 -4.53 5.11
N TYR A 57 26.23 -3.39 4.45
CA TYR A 57 26.31 -2.09 5.10
C TYR A 57 25.70 -1.00 4.22
N GLU A 58 25.17 0.02 4.88
CA GLU A 58 24.53 1.15 4.22
C GLU A 58 25.58 2.00 3.48
N ILE A 59 25.24 2.44 2.26
CA ILE A 59 25.96 3.48 1.52
C ILE A 59 25.30 4.82 1.77
N ASP A 60 23.95 4.84 1.71
CA ASP A 60 23.16 6.04 1.92
C ASP A 60 22.72 6.10 3.40
N ASN A 61 23.00 7.21 4.07
CA ASN A 61 22.50 7.45 5.41
C ASN A 61 21.08 8.05 5.32
N HIS A 62 20.08 7.22 5.41
CA HIS A 62 18.68 7.61 5.33
C HIS A 62 18.00 7.47 6.70
N SER A 63 17.47 8.58 7.25
CA SER A 63 16.90 8.58 8.62
C SER A 63 15.70 7.64 8.81
N SER A 64 15.00 7.32 7.72
CA SER A 64 13.81 6.45 7.72
C SER A 64 14.11 4.99 7.43
N ILE A 65 15.36 4.64 7.16
CA ILE A 65 15.78 3.31 6.77
C ILE A 65 16.99 2.92 7.62
N SER A 66 16.97 1.72 8.15
CA SER A 66 18.11 1.17 8.90
C SER A 66 18.35 -0.29 8.52
N LEU A 67 19.61 -0.68 8.53
CA LEU A 67 20.06 -2.02 8.23
C LEU A 67 20.75 -2.61 9.46
N GLU A 68 20.25 -3.74 9.96
CA GLU A 68 20.87 -4.49 11.04
C GLU A 68 21.08 -5.94 10.59
N GLY A 69 22.36 -6.29 10.33
CA GLY A 69 22.69 -7.56 9.69
C GLY A 69 22.06 -7.66 8.29
N SER A 70 21.19 -8.64 8.05
CA SER A 70 20.39 -8.76 6.83
C SER A 70 19.00 -8.13 6.92
N SER A 71 18.64 -7.59 8.06
CA SER A 71 17.30 -7.04 8.30
C SER A 71 17.25 -5.56 7.95
N LEU A 72 16.51 -5.22 6.89
CA LEU A 72 16.19 -3.86 6.48
C LEU A 72 14.88 -3.42 7.16
N THR A 73 14.95 -2.37 7.97
CA THR A 73 13.77 -1.76 8.59
C THR A 73 13.48 -0.43 7.95
N ILE A 74 12.22 -0.20 7.55
CA ILE A 74 11.75 1.04 6.96
C ILE A 74 10.68 1.64 7.86
N ASP A 75 10.91 2.88 8.32
CA ASP A 75 9.95 3.67 9.06
C ASP A 75 9.08 4.48 8.07
N GLY A 76 7.91 3.94 7.79
CA GLY A 76 6.96 4.58 6.88
C GLY A 76 6.33 5.87 7.41
N THR A 77 6.62 6.28 8.67
CA THR A 77 6.13 7.57 9.20
C THR A 77 6.97 8.75 8.74
N SER A 78 8.22 8.49 8.34
CA SER A 78 9.22 9.51 8.01
C SER A 78 9.85 9.33 6.62
N ILE A 79 9.40 8.36 5.82
CA ILE A 79 9.87 8.16 4.44
C ILE A 79 9.12 9.07 3.47
N ASP A 80 9.81 9.51 2.41
CA ASP A 80 9.21 10.33 1.36
C ASP A 80 8.19 9.53 0.54
N ILE A 81 7.09 10.18 0.15
CA ILE A 81 6.07 9.60 -0.71
C ILE A 81 6.61 9.45 -2.14
N GLY A 82 6.29 8.33 -2.78
CA GLY A 82 6.69 8.00 -4.13
C GLY A 82 7.85 7.02 -4.18
N LEU A 83 8.52 6.97 -5.34
CA LEU A 83 9.63 6.06 -5.58
C LEU A 83 10.95 6.69 -5.12
N SER A 84 11.60 6.01 -4.19
CA SER A 84 12.94 6.34 -3.72
C SER A 84 13.92 5.18 -3.96
N GLN A 85 15.21 5.50 -3.91
CA GLN A 85 16.30 4.54 -4.02
C GLN A 85 17.05 4.51 -2.71
N TYR A 86 17.42 3.30 -2.27
CA TYR A 86 18.28 3.08 -1.14
C TYR A 86 19.44 2.19 -1.57
N LYS A 87 20.66 2.66 -1.30
CA LYS A 87 21.88 1.96 -1.71
C LYS A 87 22.54 1.30 -0.52
N LEU A 88 22.93 0.06 -0.73
CA LEU A 88 23.72 -0.70 0.22
C LEU A 88 24.86 -1.41 -0.51
N ASN A 89 25.88 -1.80 0.22
CA ASN A 89 26.97 -2.62 -0.27
C ASN A 89 26.83 -4.04 0.26
N ALA A 90 26.99 -5.01 -0.63
CA ALA A 90 27.02 -6.42 -0.31
C ALA A 90 28.35 -6.99 -0.76
N ASN A 91 29.25 -7.32 0.17
CA ASN A 91 30.58 -7.88 -0.11
C ASN A 91 31.40 -7.10 -1.16
N GLY A 92 31.32 -5.77 -1.15
CA GLY A 92 32.01 -4.90 -2.10
C GLY A 92 31.23 -4.56 -3.38
N GLN A 93 30.03 -5.11 -3.55
CA GLN A 93 29.14 -4.80 -4.67
C GLN A 93 28.01 -3.84 -4.23
N GLU A 94 27.84 -2.73 -4.96
CA GLU A 94 26.73 -1.81 -4.72
C GLU A 94 25.42 -2.43 -5.21
N ILE A 95 24.40 -2.39 -4.37
CA ILE A 95 23.05 -2.85 -4.65
C ILE A 95 22.07 -1.68 -4.41
N THR A 96 21.16 -1.50 -5.34
CA THR A 96 20.09 -0.52 -5.20
C THR A 96 18.76 -1.21 -4.91
N ILE A 97 18.14 -0.83 -3.82
CA ILE A 97 16.78 -1.23 -3.45
C ILE A 97 15.83 -0.09 -3.81
N LEU A 98 14.76 -0.41 -4.54
CA LEU A 98 13.70 0.52 -4.84
C LEU A 98 12.62 0.42 -3.77
N ILE A 99 12.21 1.57 -3.22
CA ILE A 99 11.17 1.67 -2.22
C ILE A 99 10.11 2.63 -2.76
N ASN A 100 8.87 2.16 -2.85
CA ASN A 100 7.72 2.95 -3.27
C ASN A 100 6.79 3.15 -2.08
N CYS A 101 6.72 4.39 -1.57
CA CYS A 101 5.83 4.76 -0.48
C CYS A 101 4.53 5.35 -1.02
N GLU A 102 3.42 4.67 -0.77
CA GLU A 102 2.08 5.09 -1.20
C GLU A 102 1.34 5.79 -0.06
N LYS A 103 0.77 6.95 -0.35
CA LYS A 103 -0.11 7.64 0.59
C LYS A 103 -1.54 7.16 0.41
N LEU A 104 -2.19 6.79 1.52
CA LEU A 104 -3.60 6.47 1.52
C LEU A 104 -4.47 7.71 1.67
N ALA A 105 -5.56 7.73 0.92
CA ALA A 105 -6.60 8.74 1.04
C ALA A 105 -7.53 8.40 2.21
N LYS A 106 -7.72 9.35 3.13
CA LYS A 106 -8.73 9.23 4.18
C LYS A 106 -10.12 9.51 3.59
N HIS A 107 -11.03 8.54 3.74
CA HIS A 107 -12.44 8.70 3.36
C HIS A 107 -13.35 8.26 4.48
N THR A 108 -14.51 8.93 4.61
CA THR A 108 -15.55 8.54 5.58
C THR A 108 -16.85 8.25 4.84
N PHE A 109 -17.22 6.97 4.80
CA PHE A 109 -18.55 6.57 4.35
C PHE A 109 -19.59 7.02 5.36
N THR A 110 -20.72 7.56 4.86
CA THR A 110 -21.84 8.00 5.69
C THR A 110 -23.14 7.51 5.10
N LEU A 111 -24.06 7.09 5.95
CA LEU A 111 -25.42 6.71 5.56
C LEU A 111 -26.40 7.20 6.61
N LYS A 112 -27.44 7.91 6.18
CA LYS A 112 -28.57 8.26 7.04
C LYS A 112 -29.69 7.25 6.85
N ASN A 113 -29.99 6.48 7.91
CA ASN A 113 -31.06 5.49 7.89
C ASN A 113 -31.58 5.27 9.31
N SER A 114 -32.80 5.77 9.61
CA SER A 114 -33.44 5.68 10.93
C SER A 114 -33.93 4.27 11.29
N HIS A 115 -34.13 3.41 10.29
CA HIS A 115 -34.72 2.09 10.47
C HIS A 115 -33.65 0.99 10.56
N ALA A 116 -32.46 1.21 9.98
CA ALA A 116 -31.39 0.21 9.97
C ALA A 116 -30.84 -0.04 11.38
N LYS A 117 -30.59 -1.31 11.67
CA LYS A 117 -29.97 -1.78 12.92
C LYS A 117 -28.45 -1.91 12.78
N LYS A 118 -27.99 -2.45 11.65
CA LYS A 118 -26.56 -2.69 11.35
C LYS A 118 -26.26 -2.33 9.92
N VAL A 119 -25.17 -1.61 9.70
CA VAL A 119 -24.68 -1.28 8.36
C VAL A 119 -23.20 -1.64 8.28
N TYR A 120 -22.80 -2.21 7.16
CA TYR A 120 -21.41 -2.48 6.82
C TYR A 120 -21.10 -1.87 5.46
N VAL A 121 -19.80 -1.63 5.19
CA VAL A 121 -19.31 -1.26 3.86
C VAL A 121 -18.55 -2.43 3.26
N MET A 122 -18.81 -2.76 2.02
CA MET A 122 -18.03 -3.73 1.26
C MET A 122 -17.60 -3.18 -0.09
N GLY A 123 -16.47 -3.65 -0.59
CA GLY A 123 -15.90 -3.26 -1.88
C GLY A 123 -14.62 -4.03 -2.17
N ALA A 124 -13.96 -3.73 -3.28
CA ALA A 124 -12.70 -4.37 -3.65
C ALA A 124 -11.58 -4.17 -2.60
N PHE A 125 -11.66 -3.11 -1.78
CA PHE A 125 -10.71 -2.79 -0.72
C PHE A 125 -10.79 -3.71 0.51
N ASN A 126 -11.81 -4.55 0.62
CA ASN A 126 -11.96 -5.55 1.69
C ASN A 126 -12.46 -6.90 1.14
N ASP A 127 -12.12 -7.21 -0.13
CA ASP A 127 -12.47 -8.46 -0.81
C ASP A 127 -13.99 -8.74 -0.80
N TRP A 128 -14.79 -7.67 -0.89
CA TRP A 128 -16.25 -7.72 -0.84
C TRP A 128 -16.80 -8.44 0.40
N SER A 129 -16.11 -8.36 1.51
CA SER A 129 -16.51 -8.99 2.76
C SER A 129 -17.72 -8.28 3.38
N HIS A 130 -18.80 -9.03 3.58
CA HIS A 130 -20.07 -8.50 4.10
C HIS A 130 -20.01 -7.98 5.55
N MET A 131 -18.98 -8.37 6.32
CA MET A 131 -18.90 -8.03 7.75
C MET A 131 -17.56 -7.42 8.19
N ALA A 132 -16.64 -7.19 7.24
CA ALA A 132 -15.29 -6.74 7.61
C ALA A 132 -15.24 -5.28 8.09
N LEU A 133 -16.15 -4.41 7.60
CA LEU A 133 -16.16 -2.99 7.93
C LEU A 133 -17.52 -2.55 8.49
N PRO A 134 -17.81 -2.82 9.77
CA PRO A 134 -19.02 -2.32 10.44
C PRO A 134 -18.97 -0.80 10.54
N MET A 135 -20.10 -0.15 10.26
CA MET A 135 -20.28 1.28 10.46
C MET A 135 -20.70 1.58 11.90
N HIS A 136 -20.16 2.66 12.46
CA HIS A 136 -20.60 3.19 13.75
C HIS A 136 -21.95 3.91 13.62
N LYS A 137 -22.89 3.59 14.49
CA LYS A 137 -24.21 4.21 14.52
C LYS A 137 -24.27 5.31 15.57
N GLU A 138 -24.69 6.51 15.15
CA GLU A 138 -24.98 7.63 16.04
C GLU A 138 -26.35 8.24 15.66
N GLY A 139 -27.35 7.98 16.47
CA GLY A 139 -28.74 8.31 16.13
C GLY A 139 -29.20 7.61 14.85
N ASP A 140 -29.58 8.38 13.84
CA ASP A 140 -30.00 7.90 12.53
C ASP A 140 -28.82 7.81 11.52
N ASN A 141 -27.62 8.19 11.92
CA ASN A 141 -26.46 8.25 11.05
C ASN A 141 -25.54 7.07 11.30
N PHE A 142 -25.04 6.51 10.21
CA PHE A 142 -23.97 5.53 10.23
C PHE A 142 -22.72 6.13 9.58
N SER A 143 -21.53 5.85 10.14
CA SER A 143 -20.28 6.33 9.61
C SER A 143 -19.15 5.30 9.73
N LYS A 144 -18.23 5.30 8.76
CA LYS A 144 -17.01 4.49 8.78
C LYS A 144 -15.88 5.21 8.08
N THR A 145 -14.84 5.55 8.81
CA THR A 145 -13.60 6.08 8.24
C THR A 145 -12.68 4.94 7.83
N VAL A 146 -12.11 5.05 6.65
CA VAL A 146 -11.15 4.13 6.04
C VAL A 146 -10.00 4.90 5.42
N PHE A 147 -8.91 4.19 5.15
CA PHE A 147 -7.77 4.70 4.39
C PHE A 147 -7.60 3.82 3.16
N LEU A 148 -7.73 4.40 1.98
CA LEU A 148 -7.79 3.70 0.70
C LEU A 148 -6.76 4.27 -0.27
N ASP A 149 -6.34 3.46 -1.24
CA ASP A 149 -5.53 3.96 -2.35
C ASP A 149 -6.27 5.07 -3.08
N PRO A 150 -5.58 6.15 -3.52
CA PRO A 150 -6.22 7.28 -4.18
C PRO A 150 -6.59 6.93 -5.64
N LYS A 151 -7.56 6.05 -5.83
CA LYS A 151 -8.12 5.58 -7.10
C LYS A 151 -9.62 5.47 -7.03
N LYS A 152 -10.25 4.96 -8.10
CA LYS A 152 -11.67 4.62 -8.09
C LYS A 152 -11.90 3.30 -7.37
N HIS A 153 -12.87 3.29 -6.46
CA HIS A 153 -13.28 2.11 -5.71
C HIS A 153 -14.76 1.85 -5.92
N GLU A 154 -15.09 0.61 -6.27
CA GLU A 154 -16.46 0.13 -6.27
C GLU A 154 -16.84 -0.35 -4.87
N TYR A 155 -18.05 -0.02 -4.43
CA TYR A 155 -18.54 -0.39 -3.11
C TYR A 155 -20.06 -0.51 -3.04
N LYS A 156 -20.53 -1.13 -1.96
CA LYS A 156 -21.94 -1.18 -1.53
C LYS A 156 -22.05 -1.05 -0.02
N PHE A 157 -23.24 -0.74 0.44
CA PHE A 157 -23.61 -0.95 1.83
C PHE A 157 -24.29 -2.31 2.00
N ILE A 158 -24.12 -2.92 3.17
CA ILE A 158 -24.92 -4.05 3.65
C ILE A 158 -25.81 -3.48 4.77
N ILE A 159 -27.08 -3.30 4.48
CA ILE A 159 -28.05 -2.74 5.42
C ILE A 159 -28.93 -3.87 5.95
N ASP A 160 -28.77 -4.22 7.22
CA ASP A 160 -29.46 -5.35 7.88
C ASP A 160 -29.39 -6.68 7.08
N GLY A 161 -28.26 -6.90 6.40
CA GLY A 161 -28.00 -8.10 5.61
C GLY A 161 -28.36 -8.01 4.12
N VAL A 162 -28.90 -6.87 3.65
CA VAL A 162 -29.23 -6.63 2.25
C VAL A 162 -28.18 -5.74 1.60
N GLU A 163 -27.73 -6.11 0.40
CA GLU A 163 -26.80 -5.32 -0.41
C GLU A 163 -27.52 -4.16 -1.09
N GLU A 164 -27.05 -2.95 -0.87
CA GLU A 164 -27.61 -1.74 -1.46
C GLU A 164 -26.49 -0.82 -1.99
N ILE A 165 -26.76 -0.13 -3.10
CA ILE A 165 -25.92 0.99 -3.53
C ILE A 165 -26.06 2.15 -2.54
N ASP A 166 -25.07 3.02 -2.51
CA ASP A 166 -25.13 4.23 -1.68
C ASP A 166 -26.17 5.21 -2.25
N PRO A 167 -27.27 5.47 -1.54
CA PRO A 167 -28.32 6.38 -2.03
C PRO A 167 -27.85 7.85 -2.07
N GLY A 168 -26.77 8.19 -1.35
CA GLY A 168 -26.17 9.52 -1.35
C GLY A 168 -25.14 9.74 -2.46
N ASN A 169 -24.75 8.68 -3.19
CA ASN A 169 -23.75 8.76 -4.26
C ASN A 169 -24.41 8.58 -5.64
N PRO A 170 -24.42 9.62 -6.50
CA PRO A 170 -25.00 9.51 -7.84
C PRO A 170 -24.14 8.68 -8.84
N ASN A 171 -22.90 8.35 -8.47
CA ASN A 171 -21.99 7.63 -9.35
C ASN A 171 -22.05 6.12 -9.09
N PHE A 172 -22.48 5.36 -10.06
CA PHE A 172 -22.56 3.90 -9.98
C PHE A 172 -22.27 3.23 -11.32
N ILE A 173 -21.90 1.96 -11.29
CA ILE A 173 -21.56 1.14 -12.45
C ILE A 173 -22.24 -0.23 -12.34
N SER A 174 -22.56 -0.84 -13.50
CA SER A 174 -23.04 -2.22 -13.55
C SER A 174 -21.94 -3.19 -13.09
N ASN A 175 -22.28 -4.15 -12.23
CA ASN A 175 -21.35 -5.11 -11.65
C ASN A 175 -21.23 -6.45 -12.42
N ASN A 176 -21.68 -6.50 -13.67
CA ASN A 176 -21.63 -7.68 -14.56
C ASN A 176 -22.37 -8.96 -14.07
N ILE A 177 -23.04 -8.91 -12.91
CA ILE A 177 -23.86 -9.99 -12.34
C ILE A 177 -25.32 -9.59 -12.17
N GLY A 178 -25.73 -8.53 -12.88
CA GLY A 178 -27.12 -8.07 -12.92
C GLY A 178 -27.47 -7.04 -11.86
N GLY A 179 -26.48 -6.45 -11.17
CA GLY A 179 -26.66 -5.39 -10.16
C GLY A 179 -25.80 -4.17 -10.46
N TRP A 180 -25.71 -3.27 -9.46
CA TRP A 180 -24.95 -2.03 -9.53
C TRP A 180 -24.05 -1.89 -8.32
N ASN A 181 -22.90 -1.23 -8.48
CA ASN A 181 -21.99 -0.81 -7.42
C ASN A 181 -21.87 0.71 -7.44
N SER A 182 -21.80 1.34 -6.28
CA SER A 182 -21.45 2.75 -6.16
C SER A 182 -19.96 2.95 -6.44
N ILE A 183 -19.57 4.12 -6.97
CA ILE A 183 -18.17 4.47 -7.26
C ILE A 183 -17.74 5.59 -6.34
N LEU A 184 -16.72 5.34 -5.53
CA LEU A 184 -15.95 6.34 -4.81
C LEU A 184 -14.72 6.70 -5.65
N ASP A 185 -14.61 7.95 -6.10
CA ASP A 185 -13.48 8.46 -6.88
C ASP A 185 -12.55 9.29 -5.99
N LEU A 186 -11.35 8.76 -5.72
CA LEU A 186 -10.30 9.41 -4.93
C LEU A 186 -9.11 9.88 -5.80
N THR A 187 -9.22 9.80 -7.13
CA THR A 187 -8.12 10.16 -8.06
C THR A 187 -7.71 11.62 -7.97
N HIS A 188 -8.65 12.51 -7.65
CA HIS A 188 -8.42 13.95 -7.49
C HIS A 188 -7.38 14.28 -6.41
N LEU A 189 -7.16 13.40 -5.44
CA LEU A 189 -6.19 13.59 -4.36
C LEU A 189 -4.74 13.46 -4.85
N ILE A 190 -4.48 12.66 -5.90
CA ILE A 190 -3.16 12.58 -6.56
C ILE A 190 -2.89 13.86 -7.35
N GLU A 191 -3.89 14.35 -8.09
CA GLU A 191 -3.76 15.52 -8.97
C GLU A 191 -3.49 16.79 -8.18
N ALA A 192 -4.11 16.94 -7.01
CA ALA A 192 -3.91 18.09 -6.14
C ALA A 192 -2.46 18.16 -5.60
N GLU A 193 -1.86 17.02 -5.25
CA GLU A 193 -0.49 16.96 -4.76
C GLU A 193 0.53 17.18 -5.87
N ALA A 194 0.33 16.59 -7.05
CA ALA A 194 1.18 16.85 -8.22
C ALA A 194 1.21 18.35 -8.59
N GLY A 195 0.06 19.01 -8.54
CA GLY A 195 -0.05 20.45 -8.76
C GLY A 195 0.69 21.29 -7.71
N GLN A 196 0.72 20.87 -6.44
CA GLN A 196 1.45 21.56 -5.37
C GLN A 196 2.96 21.37 -5.52
N LEU A 197 3.43 20.15 -5.79
CA LEU A 197 4.85 19.86 -6.03
C LEU A 197 5.45 20.65 -7.21
N ILE A 198 4.65 20.89 -8.26
CA ILE A 198 5.07 21.72 -9.40
C ILE A 198 5.20 23.18 -8.98
N LYS A 199 4.27 23.71 -8.18
CA LYS A 199 4.33 25.09 -7.67
C LYS A 199 5.53 25.33 -6.75
N ASP A 200 5.83 24.37 -5.87
CA ASP A 200 6.94 24.47 -4.91
C ASP A 200 8.32 24.38 -5.60
N LYS A 201 8.40 23.80 -6.82
CA LYS A 201 9.63 23.74 -7.62
C LYS A 201 9.86 24.98 -8.50
N ILE A 202 8.84 25.81 -8.71
CA ILE A 202 8.90 27.00 -9.58
C ILE A 202 9.14 28.29 -8.76
N ASN A 203 8.94 28.26 -7.46
CA ASN A 203 9.25 29.35 -6.52
C ASN A 203 10.61 29.12 -5.84
#